data_3d49b57fb1569337ab114e8f28d204f5
#
_entry.id   3d49b57fb1569337ab114e8f28d204f5
#
_cell.length_a   1.000
_cell.length_b   1.000
_cell.length_c   1.000
_cell.angle_alpha   90.00
_cell.angle_beta   90.00
_cell.angle_gamma   90.00
#
_symmetry.space_group_name_H-M   'P 1'
#
loop_
_entity.id
_entity.type
_entity.pdbx_description
1 polymer ?
#
loop_
_entity_poly.entity_id
_entity_poly.type
_entity_poly.pdbx_seq_one_letter_code
_entity_poly.pdbx_strand_id
1 'polypeptide(L)'
;MNQKLPKILIITRGVWDDSKGTSSTLSNIFCNYNPEQLSCIYIETKKPNTKICNTFFQISEISLIKKIFKWNTKTGQEINSEYIENDSLAKMEASTMNYVRHNRSFFYTFLREVLWAFNGWKSKELKAFVKKVNPDIIWADGSPLILMNRLSKYITKLTRKPYCVYEMDDVYTYKISNYNPFRYIYKYFLRKNVSQLITNSSQLFVISPKMKTEYDKIFNVNSKILTKGIDYSDKEFKPYKVVEPIKMVYMGQIIYDRLSVLQELGKIIDDINVVGKKIQLDIYTTNHIDEEIKSSITRKGNVKFNEPVPYDMVTKVIDEHDVVVYAESLNKQYEYVARLSFSTKITDYLASGKCVLAIGPKNIAPMEYLKNEDAAIVANSYDELRRFLVGDNLPVLIEEYSMKGFYCGLKNHNKKDIDKMVAETMRTIVSI
;
A
#
# COMPACT_ATOMS: atom_id res chain seq x y z
N MET A 1 19.64 -16.06 -23.45
CA MET A 1 19.13 -14.98 -24.33
C MET A 1 18.38 -13.98 -23.46
N ASN A 2 18.89 -12.77 -23.30
CA ASN A 2 18.16 -11.68 -22.61
C ASN A 2 17.02 -11.22 -23.55
N GLN A 3 15.88 -11.89 -23.47
CA GLN A 3 14.69 -11.40 -24.16
C GLN A 3 14.31 -10.03 -23.60
N LYS A 4 14.13 -9.06 -24.48
CA LYS A 4 13.73 -7.70 -24.15
C LYS A 4 12.42 -7.70 -23.38
N LEU A 5 12.35 -6.97 -22.27
CA LEU A 5 11.09 -6.78 -21.53
C LEU A 5 10.09 -5.97 -22.36
N PRO A 6 8.79 -6.24 -22.27
CA PRO A 6 7.77 -5.52 -23.04
C PRO A 6 7.62 -4.06 -22.59
N LYS A 7 7.09 -3.21 -23.46
CA LYS A 7 6.69 -1.85 -23.13
C LYS A 7 5.39 -1.88 -22.34
N ILE A 8 5.37 -1.19 -21.18
CA ILE A 8 4.22 -1.17 -20.29
C ILE A 8 3.66 0.24 -20.19
N LEU A 9 2.35 0.36 -20.35
CA LEU A 9 1.60 1.56 -20.02
C LEU A 9 0.86 1.36 -18.69
N ILE A 10 1.30 2.09 -17.66
CA ILE A 10 0.76 2.01 -16.30
C ILE A 10 -0.36 3.05 -16.17
N ILE A 11 -1.49 2.63 -15.58
CA ILE A 11 -2.63 3.50 -15.29
C ILE A 11 -2.83 3.52 -13.79
N THR A 12 -2.53 4.64 -13.17
CA THR A 12 -2.62 4.86 -11.73
C THR A 12 -3.43 6.11 -11.39
N ARG A 13 -3.99 6.16 -10.19
CA ARG A 13 -4.66 7.35 -9.70
C ARG A 13 -3.67 8.44 -9.31
N GLY A 14 -2.68 8.05 -8.51
CA GLY A 14 -1.68 8.96 -7.94
C GLY A 14 -0.55 9.28 -8.90
N VAL A 15 0.15 10.35 -8.62
CA VAL A 15 1.42 10.65 -9.28
C VAL A 15 2.47 9.63 -8.86
N TRP A 16 3.35 9.25 -9.77
CA TRP A 16 4.48 8.38 -9.45
C TRP A 16 5.57 9.16 -8.70
N ASP A 17 5.75 8.84 -7.42
CA ASP A 17 6.69 9.50 -6.51
C ASP A 17 7.37 8.43 -5.64
N ASP A 18 8.65 8.18 -5.88
CA ASP A 18 9.43 7.09 -5.25
C ASP A 18 9.49 7.21 -3.71
N SER A 19 9.25 8.41 -3.17
CA SER A 19 9.23 8.66 -1.73
C SER A 19 7.92 8.27 -1.04
N LYS A 20 6.89 7.81 -1.77
CA LYS A 20 5.52 7.63 -1.22
C LYS A 20 4.94 6.25 -1.50
N GLY A 21 4.54 5.59 -0.44
CA GLY A 21 3.63 4.45 -0.31
C GLY A 21 3.42 3.58 -1.58
N THR A 22 2.27 3.69 -2.21
CA THR A 22 1.90 2.89 -3.40
C THR A 22 2.87 3.09 -4.57
N SER A 23 3.35 4.30 -4.79
CA SER A 23 4.30 4.61 -5.87
C SER A 23 5.65 3.97 -5.65
N SER A 24 6.13 3.90 -4.39
CA SER A 24 7.36 3.18 -4.06
C SER A 24 7.24 1.68 -4.31
N THR A 25 6.04 1.12 -4.20
CA THR A 25 5.76 -0.28 -4.58
C THR A 25 5.88 -0.48 -6.09
N LEU A 26 5.32 0.44 -6.91
CA LEU A 26 5.49 0.39 -8.36
C LEU A 26 6.97 0.51 -8.76
N SER A 27 7.72 1.43 -8.13
CA SER A 27 9.15 1.57 -8.36
C SER A 27 9.92 0.30 -7.99
N ASN A 28 9.53 -0.34 -6.91
CA ASN A 28 10.10 -1.63 -6.53
C ASN A 28 9.79 -2.73 -7.56
N ILE A 29 8.57 -2.80 -8.09
CA ILE A 29 8.16 -3.80 -9.08
C ILE A 29 8.88 -3.59 -10.42
N PHE A 30 9.05 -2.35 -10.85
CA PHE A 30 9.55 -2.01 -12.19
C PHE A 30 10.99 -1.54 -12.25
N CYS A 31 11.77 -1.64 -11.15
CA CYS A 31 13.16 -1.13 -11.10
C CYS A 31 14.11 -1.72 -12.15
N ASN A 32 13.83 -2.92 -12.64
CA ASN A 32 14.64 -3.61 -13.66
C ASN A 32 14.22 -3.28 -15.10
N TYR A 33 13.22 -2.43 -15.27
CA TYR A 33 12.83 -1.94 -16.60
C TYR A 33 13.68 -0.74 -17.00
N ASN A 34 13.98 -0.64 -18.28
CA ASN A 34 14.51 0.60 -18.81
C ASN A 34 13.40 1.67 -18.75
N PRO A 35 13.67 2.89 -18.24
CA PRO A 35 12.68 3.97 -18.15
C PRO A 35 11.93 4.27 -19.47
N GLU A 36 12.55 4.01 -20.62
CA GLU A 36 11.92 4.16 -21.95
C GLU A 36 10.88 3.08 -22.27
N GLN A 37 10.88 1.97 -21.54
CA GLN A 37 9.89 0.91 -21.68
C GLN A 37 8.64 1.15 -20.85
N LEU A 38 8.69 2.13 -19.95
CA LEU A 38 7.60 2.48 -19.06
C LEU A 38 6.97 3.81 -19.45
N SER A 39 5.67 3.85 -19.36
CA SER A 39 4.89 5.08 -19.48
C SER A 39 3.73 5.06 -18.49
N CYS A 40 3.27 6.21 -18.06
CA CYS A 40 2.26 6.29 -17.01
C CYS A 40 1.18 7.32 -17.34
N ILE A 41 -0.08 6.93 -17.17
CA ILE A 41 -1.24 7.84 -17.16
C ILE A 41 -1.71 7.98 -15.72
N TYR A 42 -1.85 9.22 -15.25
CA TYR A 42 -2.30 9.52 -13.89
C TYR A 42 -3.24 10.73 -13.85
N ILE A 43 -3.90 10.97 -12.70
CA ILE A 43 -4.96 11.98 -12.58
C ILE A 43 -4.71 13.05 -11.51
N GLU A 44 -3.65 12.95 -10.72
CA GLU A 44 -3.26 14.00 -9.76
C GLU A 44 -2.55 15.16 -10.47
N THR A 45 -2.56 16.36 -9.86
CA THR A 45 -1.93 17.57 -10.46
C THR A 45 -0.43 17.67 -10.21
N LYS A 46 0.13 16.86 -9.31
CA LYS A 46 1.55 16.92 -8.95
C LYS A 46 2.46 16.42 -10.07
N LYS A 47 3.68 16.92 -10.07
CA LYS A 47 4.74 16.45 -10.96
C LYS A 47 5.27 15.08 -10.49
N PRO A 48 5.52 14.13 -11.41
CA PRO A 48 6.21 12.88 -11.08
C PRO A 48 7.60 13.12 -10.50
N ASN A 49 7.95 12.30 -9.50
CA ASN A 49 9.26 12.30 -8.86
C ASN A 49 9.80 10.86 -8.81
N THR A 50 10.27 10.38 -9.96
CA THR A 50 10.82 9.03 -10.11
C THR A 50 11.88 9.01 -11.19
N LYS A 51 12.84 8.09 -11.06
CA LYS A 51 13.84 7.77 -12.08
C LYS A 51 13.47 6.52 -12.89
N ILE A 52 12.41 5.82 -12.47
CA ILE A 52 12.00 4.52 -13.07
C ILE A 52 11.22 4.73 -14.37
N CYS A 53 10.52 5.85 -14.53
CA CYS A 53 9.71 6.15 -15.71
C CYS A 53 9.93 7.60 -16.14
N ASN A 54 10.05 7.86 -17.44
CA ASN A 54 10.29 9.19 -18.01
C ASN A 54 9.13 9.73 -18.84
N THR A 55 8.11 8.93 -19.12
CA THR A 55 7.04 9.27 -20.04
C THR A 55 5.71 9.28 -19.33
N PHE A 56 5.12 10.46 -19.17
CA PHE A 56 3.90 10.65 -18.38
C PHE A 56 2.83 11.38 -19.15
N PHE A 57 1.57 11.02 -18.87
CA PHE A 57 0.40 11.77 -19.31
C PHE A 57 -0.52 12.04 -18.12
N GLN A 58 -0.79 13.31 -17.88
CA GLN A 58 -1.68 13.77 -16.82
C GLN A 58 -3.06 14.05 -17.37
N ILE A 59 -4.12 13.54 -16.72
CA ILE A 59 -5.51 13.94 -16.95
C ILE A 59 -5.91 14.88 -15.82
N SER A 60 -6.18 16.15 -16.12
CA SER A 60 -6.52 17.16 -15.11
C SER A 60 -8.01 17.21 -14.84
N GLU A 61 -8.42 16.92 -13.60
CA GLU A 61 -9.82 17.03 -13.19
C GLU A 61 -10.33 18.48 -13.18
N ILE A 62 -9.46 19.43 -12.86
CA ILE A 62 -9.79 20.86 -12.94
C ILE A 62 -10.09 21.26 -14.40
N SER A 63 -9.30 20.75 -15.33
CA SER A 63 -9.54 21.00 -16.75
C SER A 63 -10.82 20.32 -17.26
N LEU A 64 -11.21 19.18 -16.67
CA LEU A 64 -12.50 18.55 -16.94
C LEU A 64 -13.66 19.44 -16.48
N ILE A 65 -13.57 20.04 -15.29
CA ILE A 65 -14.57 21.01 -14.80
C ILE A 65 -14.64 22.23 -15.73
N LYS A 66 -13.48 22.81 -16.07
CA LYS A 66 -13.42 23.96 -16.99
C LYS A 66 -14.03 23.63 -18.35
N LYS A 67 -13.87 22.42 -18.84
CA LYS A 67 -14.41 21.96 -20.13
C LYS A 67 -15.94 21.97 -20.18
N ILE A 68 -16.63 21.82 -19.05
CA ILE A 68 -18.10 21.95 -18.99
C ILE A 68 -18.54 23.32 -19.48
N PHE A 69 -17.78 24.36 -19.13
CA PHE A 69 -18.09 25.77 -19.48
C PHE A 69 -17.37 26.23 -20.75
N LYS A 70 -16.24 25.60 -21.11
CA LYS A 70 -15.39 25.99 -22.23
C LYS A 70 -14.92 24.77 -23.02
N TRP A 71 -15.66 24.44 -24.08
CA TRP A 71 -15.52 23.20 -24.87
C TRP A 71 -14.10 22.94 -25.42
N ASN A 72 -13.35 23.99 -25.73
CA ASN A 72 -11.98 23.89 -26.27
C ASN A 72 -10.90 23.65 -25.22
N THR A 73 -11.27 23.41 -23.96
CA THR A 73 -10.31 23.17 -22.89
C THR A 73 -9.64 21.80 -23.10
N LYS A 74 -8.31 21.79 -23.16
CA LYS A 74 -7.50 20.55 -23.12
C LYS A 74 -7.60 19.94 -21.73
N THR A 75 -7.91 18.65 -21.65
CA THR A 75 -8.17 17.96 -20.39
C THR A 75 -7.01 17.05 -19.94
N GLY A 76 -5.98 16.95 -20.75
CA GLY A 76 -4.78 16.19 -20.42
C GLY A 76 -3.59 16.68 -21.25
N GLN A 77 -2.40 16.38 -20.74
CA GLN A 77 -1.12 16.80 -21.34
C GLN A 77 -0.01 15.79 -21.04
N GLU A 78 0.97 15.71 -21.94
CA GLU A 78 2.23 15.04 -21.63
C GLU A 78 3.01 15.90 -20.62
N ILE A 79 3.64 15.22 -19.66
CA ILE A 79 4.51 15.87 -18.68
C ILE A 79 5.94 15.62 -19.12
N ASN A 80 6.68 16.69 -19.34
CA ASN A 80 8.11 16.71 -19.70
C ASN A 80 8.93 17.39 -18.60
N SER A 81 10.24 17.44 -18.78
CA SER A 81 11.17 18.07 -17.85
C SER A 81 10.92 19.56 -17.63
N GLU A 82 10.30 20.24 -18.60
CA GLU A 82 9.99 21.68 -18.56
C GLU A 82 8.64 21.99 -17.88
N TYR A 83 7.90 20.95 -17.46
CA TYR A 83 6.63 21.16 -16.79
C TYR A 83 6.81 21.94 -15.50
N ILE A 84 6.25 23.13 -15.43
CA ILE A 84 6.18 23.95 -14.23
C ILE A 84 4.91 23.56 -13.49
N GLU A 85 5.07 23.04 -12.29
CA GLU A 85 3.94 22.73 -11.40
C GLU A 85 3.19 24.03 -11.10
N ASN A 86 1.89 24.05 -11.37
CA ASN A 86 1.07 25.20 -11.03
C ASN A 86 0.72 25.14 -9.54
N ASP A 87 1.55 25.76 -8.70
CA ASP A 87 1.43 25.78 -7.24
C ASP A 87 0.02 26.14 -6.74
N SER A 88 -0.68 27.04 -7.44
CA SER A 88 -2.03 27.43 -7.05
C SER A 88 -3.05 26.30 -7.28
N LEU A 89 -2.89 25.53 -8.36
CA LEU A 89 -3.73 24.39 -8.67
C LEU A 89 -3.41 23.22 -7.75
N ALA A 90 -2.13 22.96 -7.48
CA ALA A 90 -1.69 21.92 -6.56
C ALA A 90 -2.17 22.21 -5.12
N LYS A 91 -2.11 23.46 -4.67
CA LYS A 91 -2.65 23.90 -3.37
C LYS A 91 -4.17 23.77 -3.30
N MET A 92 -4.88 24.15 -4.36
CA MET A 92 -6.34 24.02 -4.44
C MET A 92 -6.79 22.55 -4.42
N GLU A 93 -6.10 21.66 -5.12
CA GLU A 93 -6.37 20.21 -5.03
C GLU A 93 -6.04 19.66 -3.65
N ALA A 94 -4.89 20.03 -3.08
CA ALA A 94 -4.51 19.59 -1.73
C ALA A 94 -5.54 20.02 -0.68
N SER A 95 -6.03 21.27 -0.75
CA SER A 95 -7.07 21.79 0.15
C SER A 95 -8.41 21.08 -0.06
N THR A 96 -8.81 20.86 -1.31
CA THR A 96 -10.03 20.13 -1.66
C THR A 96 -9.95 18.67 -1.21
N MET A 97 -8.81 18.01 -1.44
CA MET A 97 -8.59 16.63 -0.99
C MET A 97 -8.54 16.52 0.52
N ASN A 98 -7.96 17.48 1.22
CA ASN A 98 -7.97 17.53 2.68
C ASN A 98 -9.38 17.74 3.22
N TYR A 99 -10.16 18.62 2.63
CA TYR A 99 -11.56 18.83 2.97
C TYR A 99 -12.41 17.57 2.74
N VAL A 100 -12.23 16.90 1.60
CA VAL A 100 -12.90 15.61 1.29
C VAL A 100 -12.47 14.50 2.25
N ARG A 101 -11.18 14.43 2.61
CA ARG A 101 -10.67 13.47 3.61
C ARG A 101 -11.25 13.72 5.00
N HIS A 102 -11.33 14.97 5.43
CA HIS A 102 -11.91 15.34 6.74
C HIS A 102 -13.40 15.06 6.79
N ASN A 103 -14.14 15.46 5.76
CA ASN A 103 -15.59 15.30 5.76
C ASN A 103 -16.07 13.93 5.27
N ARG A 104 -15.18 13.07 4.75
CA ARG A 104 -15.49 11.72 4.19
C ARG A 104 -16.80 11.71 3.36
N SER A 105 -17.10 12.82 2.69
CA SER A 105 -18.38 13.02 2.03
C SER A 105 -18.45 12.18 0.75
N PHE A 106 -19.31 11.20 0.76
CA PHE A 106 -19.66 10.41 -0.42
C PHE A 106 -20.15 11.28 -1.59
N PHE A 107 -20.73 12.44 -1.29
CA PHE A 107 -21.22 13.39 -2.29
C PHE A 107 -20.12 13.87 -3.25
N TYR A 108 -18.93 14.17 -2.75
CA TYR A 108 -17.78 14.55 -3.62
C TYR A 108 -17.32 13.40 -4.50
N THR A 109 -17.30 12.17 -3.99
CA THR A 109 -17.00 11.00 -4.81
C THR A 109 -18.02 10.85 -5.93
N PHE A 110 -19.31 11.03 -5.61
CA PHE A 110 -20.38 10.99 -6.60
C PHE A 110 -20.25 12.09 -7.67
N LEU A 111 -20.03 13.34 -7.28
CA LEU A 111 -19.82 14.47 -8.22
C LEU A 111 -18.62 14.19 -9.13
N ARG A 112 -17.55 13.66 -8.60
CA ARG A 112 -16.36 13.28 -9.36
C ARG A 112 -16.69 12.21 -10.40
N GLU A 113 -17.43 11.19 -10.04
CA GLU A 113 -17.87 10.14 -10.99
C GLU A 113 -18.80 10.68 -12.07
N VAL A 114 -19.70 11.61 -11.74
CA VAL A 114 -20.55 12.31 -12.71
C VAL A 114 -19.70 13.12 -13.69
N LEU A 115 -18.73 13.89 -13.21
CA LEU A 115 -17.79 14.65 -14.05
C LEU A 115 -17.10 13.73 -15.08
N TRP A 116 -16.60 12.59 -14.62
CA TRP A 116 -15.93 11.61 -15.50
C TRP A 116 -16.89 10.88 -16.43
N ALA A 117 -18.16 10.80 -16.10
CA ALA A 117 -19.19 10.18 -16.96
C ALA A 117 -19.41 10.98 -18.26
N PHE A 118 -19.19 12.30 -18.25
CA PHE A 118 -19.28 13.13 -19.46
C PHE A 118 -18.16 12.88 -20.50
N ASN A 119 -17.22 11.95 -20.23
CA ASN A 119 -16.19 11.52 -21.14
C ASN A 119 -15.26 12.64 -21.69
N GLY A 120 -15.24 13.82 -21.07
CA GLY A 120 -14.38 14.93 -21.46
C GLY A 120 -12.89 14.60 -21.44
N TRP A 121 -12.48 13.60 -20.69
CA TRP A 121 -11.13 13.07 -20.59
C TRP A 121 -10.68 12.24 -21.81
N LYS A 122 -11.59 11.76 -22.65
CA LYS A 122 -11.28 11.01 -23.88
C LYS A 122 -10.78 11.94 -24.99
N SER A 123 -9.75 12.71 -24.69
CA SER A 123 -9.24 13.76 -25.55
C SER A 123 -8.44 13.23 -26.75
N LYS A 124 -8.19 14.10 -27.74
CA LYS A 124 -7.31 13.80 -28.87
C LYS A 124 -5.86 13.61 -28.40
N GLU A 125 -5.46 14.39 -27.41
CA GLU A 125 -4.13 14.37 -26.80
C GLU A 125 -3.87 13.01 -26.12
N LEU A 126 -4.83 12.51 -25.35
CA LEU A 126 -4.73 11.17 -24.73
C LEU A 126 -4.57 10.06 -25.80
N LYS A 127 -5.38 10.13 -26.88
CA LYS A 127 -5.28 9.14 -27.97
C LYS A 127 -3.93 9.23 -28.68
N ALA A 128 -3.44 10.45 -28.93
CA ALA A 128 -2.13 10.66 -29.55
C ALA A 128 -1.00 10.13 -28.67
N PHE A 129 -1.05 10.38 -27.36
CA PHE A 129 -0.10 9.86 -26.39
C PHE A 129 -0.07 8.32 -26.40
N VAL A 130 -1.22 7.68 -26.27
CA VAL A 130 -1.32 6.21 -26.27
C VAL A 130 -0.79 5.61 -27.57
N LYS A 131 -1.08 6.24 -28.71
CA LYS A 131 -0.55 5.83 -30.03
C LYS A 131 0.96 6.00 -30.13
N LYS A 132 1.50 7.10 -29.58
CA LYS A 132 2.95 7.40 -29.56
C LYS A 132 3.71 6.38 -28.71
N VAL A 133 3.21 6.06 -27.51
CA VAL A 133 3.81 5.11 -26.58
C VAL A 133 3.79 3.70 -27.15
N ASN A 134 2.70 3.33 -27.85
CA ASN A 134 2.49 2.01 -28.44
C ASN A 134 2.90 0.87 -27.49
N PRO A 135 2.21 0.70 -26.33
CA PRO A 135 2.57 -0.29 -25.33
C PRO A 135 2.32 -1.71 -25.83
N ASP A 136 3.04 -2.67 -25.27
CA ASP A 136 2.79 -4.10 -25.47
C ASP A 136 1.79 -4.63 -24.45
N ILE A 137 1.80 -4.09 -23.23
CA ILE A 137 0.92 -4.45 -22.11
C ILE A 137 0.39 -3.19 -21.42
N ILE A 138 -0.83 -3.27 -20.93
CA ILE A 138 -1.40 -2.27 -20.02
C ILE A 138 -1.32 -2.83 -18.61
N TRP A 139 -0.87 -1.99 -17.65
CA TRP A 139 -0.92 -2.26 -16.22
C TRP A 139 -1.96 -1.35 -15.58
N ALA A 140 -2.99 -1.92 -14.97
CA ALA A 140 -4.06 -1.19 -14.30
C ALA A 140 -3.97 -1.40 -12.78
N ASP A 141 -3.74 -0.33 -12.02
CA ASP A 141 -3.86 -0.41 -10.58
C ASP A 141 -5.33 -0.56 -10.18
N GLY A 142 -5.60 -1.49 -9.26
CA GLY A 142 -6.89 -1.65 -8.63
C GLY A 142 -7.34 -0.37 -7.94
N SER A 143 -8.61 0.00 -8.13
CA SER A 143 -9.09 1.27 -7.60
C SER A 143 -10.54 1.19 -7.11
N PRO A 144 -10.84 1.80 -5.93
CA PRO A 144 -12.20 1.95 -5.42
C PRO A 144 -13.00 3.02 -6.18
N LEU A 145 -12.49 3.54 -7.29
CA LEU A 145 -13.12 4.56 -8.12
C LEU A 145 -13.56 3.98 -9.45
N ILE A 146 -14.83 4.16 -9.80
CA ILE A 146 -15.40 3.70 -11.08
C ILE A 146 -14.68 4.39 -12.25
N LEU A 147 -14.34 5.67 -12.09
CA LEU A 147 -13.64 6.44 -13.11
C LEU A 147 -12.31 5.80 -13.52
N MET A 148 -11.51 5.27 -12.59
CA MET A 148 -10.25 4.61 -12.89
C MET A 148 -10.47 3.30 -13.66
N ASN A 149 -11.45 2.50 -13.23
CA ASN A 149 -11.81 1.28 -13.94
C ASN A 149 -12.34 1.58 -15.37
N ARG A 150 -13.06 2.70 -15.56
CA ARG A 150 -13.49 3.16 -16.90
C ARG A 150 -12.30 3.59 -17.75
N LEU A 151 -11.34 4.32 -17.18
CA LEU A 151 -10.13 4.74 -17.87
C LEU A 151 -9.34 3.53 -18.34
N SER A 152 -9.07 2.56 -17.45
CA SER A 152 -8.36 1.33 -17.79
C SER A 152 -9.06 0.55 -18.91
N LYS A 153 -10.38 0.34 -18.81
CA LYS A 153 -11.16 -0.33 -19.88
C LYS A 153 -11.15 0.44 -21.20
N TYR A 154 -11.15 1.77 -21.17
CA TYR A 154 -11.08 2.56 -22.38
C TYR A 154 -9.72 2.42 -23.06
N ILE A 155 -8.61 2.50 -22.31
CA ILE A 155 -7.26 2.36 -22.86
C ILE A 155 -7.04 0.95 -23.41
N THR A 156 -7.47 -0.09 -22.71
CA THR A 156 -7.37 -1.47 -23.19
C THR A 156 -8.18 -1.68 -24.51
N LYS A 157 -9.39 -1.10 -24.58
CA LYS A 157 -10.18 -1.13 -25.82
C LYS A 157 -9.53 -0.34 -26.96
N LEU A 158 -8.91 0.81 -26.66
CA LEU A 158 -8.25 1.67 -27.64
C LEU A 158 -7.01 0.99 -28.24
N THR A 159 -6.23 0.34 -27.40
CA THR A 159 -4.96 -0.30 -27.81
C THR A 159 -5.16 -1.72 -28.35
N ARG A 160 -6.22 -2.41 -27.92
CA ARG A 160 -6.45 -3.86 -28.13
C ARG A 160 -5.28 -4.70 -27.61
N LYS A 161 -4.54 -4.22 -26.63
CA LYS A 161 -3.41 -4.91 -26.01
C LYS A 161 -3.87 -5.69 -24.78
N PRO A 162 -3.18 -6.79 -24.44
CA PRO A 162 -3.40 -7.50 -23.18
C PRO A 162 -3.15 -6.57 -21.99
N TYR A 163 -3.76 -6.90 -20.86
CA TYR A 163 -3.58 -6.10 -19.65
C TYR A 163 -3.56 -6.92 -18.38
N CYS A 164 -2.85 -6.40 -17.40
CA CYS A 164 -2.80 -6.91 -16.03
C CYS A 164 -3.57 -5.98 -15.11
N VAL A 165 -4.12 -6.55 -14.04
CA VAL A 165 -4.70 -5.80 -12.92
C VAL A 165 -3.89 -6.10 -11.68
N TYR A 166 -3.59 -5.08 -10.86
CA TYR A 166 -2.95 -5.26 -9.57
C TYR A 166 -3.84 -4.69 -8.47
N GLU A 167 -4.31 -5.58 -7.59
CA GLU A 167 -5.15 -5.23 -6.45
C GLU A 167 -4.33 -5.24 -5.16
N MET A 168 -4.11 -4.06 -4.60
CA MET A 168 -3.38 -3.86 -3.34
C MET A 168 -4.31 -3.75 -2.14
N ASP A 169 -5.55 -3.34 -2.36
CA ASP A 169 -6.58 -3.16 -1.34
C ASP A 169 -7.88 -3.86 -1.75
N ASP A 170 -8.70 -4.24 -0.77
CA ASP A 170 -10.00 -4.84 -1.03
C ASP A 170 -11.00 -3.81 -1.56
N VAL A 171 -11.13 -3.75 -2.87
CA VAL A 171 -12.09 -2.86 -3.54
C VAL A 171 -13.44 -3.53 -3.84
N TYR A 172 -13.53 -4.84 -3.69
CA TYR A 172 -14.70 -5.61 -4.12
C TYR A 172 -15.54 -6.16 -2.96
N THR A 173 -14.92 -6.82 -1.97
CA THR A 173 -15.65 -7.57 -0.95
C THR A 173 -15.99 -6.75 0.30
N TYR A 174 -15.33 -5.60 0.54
CA TYR A 174 -15.54 -4.78 1.73
C TYR A 174 -17.03 -4.50 2.01
N LYS A 175 -17.40 -4.48 3.28
CA LYS A 175 -18.78 -4.19 3.72
C LYS A 175 -18.98 -2.69 3.92
N ILE A 176 -20.18 -2.20 3.57
CA ILE A 176 -20.57 -0.82 3.86
C ILE A 176 -21.16 -0.79 5.27
N SER A 177 -20.57 0.04 6.14
CA SER A 177 -21.02 0.16 7.54
C SER A 177 -22.19 1.10 7.75
N ASN A 178 -22.54 1.97 6.77
CA ASN A 178 -23.57 3.00 6.91
C ASN A 178 -24.74 2.75 5.96
N TYR A 179 -25.98 2.92 6.46
CA TYR A 179 -27.23 2.79 5.71
C TYR A 179 -27.50 3.97 4.76
N ASN A 180 -26.59 4.23 3.81
CA ASN A 180 -26.80 5.22 2.77
C ASN A 180 -27.10 4.51 1.44
N PRO A 181 -28.34 4.59 0.88
CA PRO A 181 -28.71 3.87 -0.33
C PRO A 181 -27.84 4.22 -1.54
N PHE A 182 -27.37 5.46 -1.65
CA PHE A 182 -26.48 5.87 -2.73
C PHE A 182 -25.11 5.15 -2.67
N ARG A 183 -24.63 4.81 -1.48
CA ARG A 183 -23.41 3.99 -1.33
C ARG A 183 -23.59 2.56 -1.83
N TYR A 184 -24.77 1.98 -1.64
CA TYR A 184 -25.08 0.64 -2.16
C TYR A 184 -25.16 0.64 -3.68
N ILE A 185 -25.81 1.65 -4.28
CA ILE A 185 -25.88 1.83 -5.74
C ILE A 185 -24.47 2.02 -6.31
N TYR A 186 -23.67 2.90 -5.70
CA TYR A 186 -22.27 3.11 -6.12
C TYR A 186 -21.48 1.81 -6.07
N LYS A 187 -21.57 1.08 -4.96
CA LYS A 187 -20.86 -0.19 -4.77
C LYS A 187 -21.29 -1.24 -5.80
N TYR A 188 -22.56 -1.30 -6.14
CA TYR A 188 -23.04 -2.18 -7.21
C TYR A 188 -22.34 -1.87 -8.54
N PHE A 189 -22.30 -0.61 -8.95
CA PHE A 189 -21.61 -0.21 -10.17
C PHE A 189 -20.10 -0.39 -10.08
N LEU A 190 -19.49 -0.10 -8.95
CA LEU A 190 -18.08 -0.34 -8.71
C LEU A 190 -17.74 -1.84 -8.89
N ARG A 191 -18.49 -2.71 -8.21
CA ARG A 191 -18.30 -4.17 -8.32
C ARG A 191 -18.45 -4.66 -9.76
N LYS A 192 -19.46 -4.16 -10.49
CA LYS A 192 -19.63 -4.51 -11.91
C LYS A 192 -18.40 -4.10 -12.74
N ASN A 193 -17.84 -2.92 -12.51
CA ASN A 193 -16.67 -2.44 -13.25
C ASN A 193 -15.40 -3.20 -12.88
N VAL A 194 -15.17 -3.46 -11.58
CA VAL A 194 -14.03 -4.23 -11.08
C VAL A 194 -14.10 -5.67 -11.59
N SER A 195 -15.26 -6.33 -11.45
CA SER A 195 -15.44 -7.70 -11.95
C SER A 195 -15.12 -7.80 -13.44
N GLN A 196 -15.67 -6.90 -14.28
CA GLN A 196 -15.38 -6.88 -15.71
C GLN A 196 -13.89 -6.63 -16.02
N LEU A 197 -13.21 -5.78 -15.20
CA LEU A 197 -11.80 -5.51 -15.40
C LEU A 197 -10.95 -6.73 -15.04
N ILE A 198 -11.26 -7.38 -13.92
CA ILE A 198 -10.50 -8.55 -13.45
C ILE A 198 -10.73 -9.77 -14.35
N THR A 199 -12.00 -10.11 -14.64
CA THR A 199 -12.31 -11.35 -15.41
C THR A 199 -11.83 -11.32 -16.84
N ASN A 200 -11.62 -10.15 -17.43
CA ASN A 200 -11.09 -10.00 -18.79
C ASN A 200 -9.58 -9.67 -18.81
N SER A 201 -8.92 -9.62 -17.66
CA SER A 201 -7.47 -9.40 -17.61
C SER A 201 -6.69 -10.64 -18.01
N SER A 202 -5.54 -10.45 -18.62
CA SER A 202 -4.61 -11.55 -18.93
C SER A 202 -3.95 -12.09 -17.66
N GLN A 203 -3.78 -11.25 -16.64
CA GLN A 203 -3.29 -11.64 -15.33
C GLN A 203 -3.80 -10.70 -14.24
N LEU A 204 -4.29 -11.29 -13.15
CA LEU A 204 -4.53 -10.60 -11.89
C LEU A 204 -3.34 -10.79 -10.95
N PHE A 205 -2.82 -9.69 -10.41
CA PHE A 205 -1.91 -9.70 -9.27
C PHE A 205 -2.66 -9.22 -8.03
N VAL A 206 -2.34 -9.81 -6.89
CA VAL A 206 -2.95 -9.50 -5.58
C VAL A 206 -1.88 -9.42 -4.52
N ILE A 207 -2.11 -8.60 -3.50
CA ILE A 207 -1.06 -8.30 -2.52
C ILE A 207 -0.92 -9.35 -1.41
N SER A 208 -1.91 -10.20 -1.19
CA SER A 208 -1.89 -11.16 -0.07
C SER A 208 -2.40 -12.55 -0.46
N PRO A 209 -1.94 -13.62 0.23
CA PRO A 209 -2.47 -14.97 0.04
C PRO A 209 -3.97 -15.07 0.28
N LYS A 210 -4.49 -14.34 1.29
CA LYS A 210 -5.92 -14.31 1.59
C LYS A 210 -6.72 -13.67 0.46
N MET A 211 -6.24 -12.56 -0.10
CA MET A 211 -6.87 -11.93 -1.26
C MET A 211 -6.86 -12.87 -2.46
N LYS A 212 -5.74 -13.58 -2.71
CA LYS A 212 -5.65 -14.60 -3.76
C LYS A 212 -6.76 -15.64 -3.60
N THR A 213 -6.87 -16.25 -2.44
CA THR A 213 -7.87 -17.32 -2.18
C THR A 213 -9.30 -16.82 -2.44
N GLU A 214 -9.64 -15.63 -1.97
CA GLU A 214 -10.98 -15.08 -2.14
C GLU A 214 -11.25 -14.61 -3.56
N TYR A 215 -10.33 -13.88 -4.18
CA TYR A 215 -10.52 -13.32 -5.52
C TYR A 215 -10.49 -14.40 -6.60
N ASP A 216 -9.62 -15.39 -6.49
CA ASP A 216 -9.59 -16.53 -7.41
C ASP A 216 -10.93 -17.27 -7.42
N LYS A 217 -11.52 -17.48 -6.22
CA LYS A 217 -12.84 -18.10 -6.09
C LYS A 217 -13.97 -17.23 -6.63
N ILE A 218 -13.95 -15.91 -6.37
CA ILE A 218 -15.01 -14.98 -6.78
C ILE A 218 -15.01 -14.77 -8.30
N PHE A 219 -13.84 -14.61 -8.90
CA PHE A 219 -13.70 -14.24 -10.31
C PHE A 219 -13.37 -15.42 -11.22
N ASN A 220 -13.17 -16.60 -10.65
CA ASN A 220 -12.72 -17.82 -11.37
C ASN A 220 -11.44 -17.55 -12.19
N VAL A 221 -10.42 -17.01 -11.50
CA VAL A 221 -9.11 -16.67 -12.10
C VAL A 221 -7.98 -17.35 -11.31
N ASN A 222 -6.78 -17.35 -11.86
CA ASN A 222 -5.57 -17.79 -11.16
C ASN A 222 -4.65 -16.59 -10.97
N SER A 223 -4.85 -15.85 -9.89
CA SER A 223 -4.04 -14.67 -9.56
C SER A 223 -2.64 -15.06 -9.07
N LYS A 224 -1.71 -14.11 -9.18
CA LYS A 224 -0.37 -14.24 -8.60
C LYS A 224 -0.20 -13.27 -7.45
N ILE A 225 0.45 -13.74 -6.37
CA ILE A 225 0.78 -12.86 -5.25
C ILE A 225 1.95 -11.98 -5.66
N LEU A 226 1.79 -10.66 -5.46
CA LEU A 226 2.81 -9.68 -5.75
C LEU A 226 2.93 -8.71 -4.57
N THR A 227 4.01 -8.84 -3.82
CA THR A 227 4.35 -7.97 -2.69
C THR A 227 5.54 -7.10 -3.04
N LYS A 228 5.89 -6.16 -2.16
CA LYS A 228 7.17 -5.45 -2.23
C LYS A 228 8.31 -6.46 -2.07
N GLY A 229 9.23 -6.50 -3.03
CA GLY A 229 10.44 -7.32 -2.95
C GLY A 229 11.54 -6.63 -2.15
N ILE A 230 12.28 -7.42 -1.39
CA ILE A 230 13.48 -6.98 -0.67
C ILE A 230 14.71 -7.61 -1.29
N ASP A 231 15.74 -6.81 -1.49
CA ASP A 231 17.03 -7.33 -1.92
C ASP A 231 17.73 -7.99 -0.73
N TYR A 232 17.99 -9.28 -0.87
CA TYR A 232 18.68 -10.10 0.12
C TYR A 232 20.10 -10.46 -0.31
N SER A 233 20.64 -9.92 -1.43
CA SER A 233 21.96 -10.26 -1.94
C SER A 233 23.07 -9.99 -0.92
N ASP A 234 22.97 -8.90 -0.17
CA ASP A 234 23.93 -8.49 0.86
C ASP A 234 23.37 -8.61 2.29
N LYS A 235 22.26 -9.36 2.46
CA LYS A 235 21.61 -9.56 3.75
C LYS A 235 21.82 -10.99 4.24
N GLU A 236 22.38 -11.08 5.44
CA GLU A 236 22.53 -12.33 6.17
C GLU A 236 21.89 -12.18 7.56
N PHE A 237 21.25 -13.21 8.05
CA PHE A 237 20.75 -13.21 9.42
C PHE A 237 21.91 -13.23 10.39
N LYS A 238 21.97 -12.24 11.27
CA LYS A 238 22.95 -12.14 12.35
C LYS A 238 22.28 -12.44 13.68
N PRO A 239 22.52 -13.60 14.28
CA PRO A 239 22.00 -13.91 15.62
C PRO A 239 22.48 -12.86 16.63
N TYR A 240 21.60 -12.47 17.54
CA TYR A 240 21.91 -11.57 18.64
C TYR A 240 21.28 -12.08 19.92
N LYS A 241 21.76 -11.58 21.04
CA LYS A 241 21.22 -11.86 22.35
C LYS A 241 20.39 -10.70 22.84
N VAL A 242 19.16 -11.01 23.25
CA VAL A 242 18.25 -10.03 23.82
C VAL A 242 18.64 -9.79 25.28
N VAL A 243 18.88 -8.54 25.62
CA VAL A 243 19.22 -8.09 26.99
C VAL A 243 18.25 -7.00 27.45
N GLU A 244 18.00 -6.93 28.75
CA GLU A 244 17.17 -5.87 29.30
C GLU A 244 17.90 -4.52 29.32
N PRO A 245 17.19 -3.41 29.04
CA PRO A 245 15.79 -3.34 28.68
C PRO A 245 15.52 -3.83 27.26
N ILE A 246 14.49 -4.68 27.08
CA ILE A 246 14.02 -5.08 25.76
C ILE A 246 13.47 -3.85 25.05
N LYS A 247 14.02 -3.52 23.88
CA LYS A 247 13.65 -2.33 23.12
C LYS A 247 12.69 -2.68 22.00
N MET A 248 11.51 -2.07 22.02
CA MET A 248 10.49 -2.22 21.00
C MET A 248 10.32 -0.93 20.22
N VAL A 249 10.05 -0.99 18.93
CA VAL A 249 9.76 0.18 18.09
C VAL A 249 8.50 0.01 17.26
N TYR A 250 7.66 1.04 17.28
CA TYR A 250 6.56 1.22 16.34
C TYR A 250 6.89 2.35 15.37
N MET A 251 6.81 2.06 14.07
CA MET A 251 7.06 3.05 13.03
C MET A 251 5.89 3.11 12.06
N GLY A 252 5.03 4.11 12.17
CA GLY A 252 3.90 4.17 11.25
C GLY A 252 2.86 5.23 11.54
N GLN A 253 1.86 5.26 10.65
CA GLN A 253 0.69 6.12 10.84
C GLN A 253 -0.22 5.55 11.93
N ILE A 254 -0.65 6.43 12.81
CA ILE A 254 -1.60 6.13 13.89
C ILE A 254 -3.00 6.55 13.42
N ILE A 255 -3.58 5.74 12.55
CA ILE A 255 -4.93 5.91 11.99
C ILE A 255 -5.74 4.64 12.24
N TYR A 256 -7.04 4.70 12.01
CA TYR A 256 -7.94 3.55 12.17
C TYR A 256 -7.85 2.89 13.55
N ASP A 257 -7.80 3.75 14.60
CA ASP A 257 -7.78 3.33 16.01
C ASP A 257 -6.53 2.51 16.44
N ARG A 258 -5.42 2.61 15.69
CA ARG A 258 -4.14 2.01 16.14
C ARG A 258 -3.61 2.63 17.41
N LEU A 259 -4.04 3.87 17.71
CA LEU A 259 -3.67 4.56 18.95
C LEU A 259 -4.11 3.76 20.17
N SER A 260 -5.33 3.23 20.18
CA SER A 260 -5.86 2.42 21.30
C SER A 260 -5.01 1.18 21.56
N VAL A 261 -4.49 0.56 20.47
CA VAL A 261 -3.59 -0.60 20.60
C VAL A 261 -2.25 -0.20 21.24
N LEU A 262 -1.68 0.93 20.82
CA LEU A 262 -0.42 1.42 21.38
C LEU A 262 -0.59 1.90 22.84
N GLN A 263 -1.73 2.49 23.17
CA GLN A 263 -2.07 2.86 24.56
C GLN A 263 -2.12 1.63 25.46
N GLU A 264 -2.79 0.56 25.00
CA GLU A 264 -2.91 -0.65 25.80
C GLU A 264 -1.57 -1.41 25.88
N LEU A 265 -0.79 -1.45 24.81
CA LEU A 265 0.59 -1.98 24.84
C LEU A 265 1.44 -1.20 25.87
N GLY A 266 1.35 0.13 25.89
CA GLY A 266 2.05 0.96 26.86
C GLY A 266 1.65 0.65 28.32
N LYS A 267 0.35 0.48 28.59
CA LYS A 267 -0.13 0.08 29.93
C LYS A 267 0.42 -1.29 30.34
N ILE A 268 0.38 -2.26 29.43
CA ILE A 268 0.91 -3.61 29.71
C ILE A 268 2.40 -3.54 30.02
N ILE A 269 3.18 -2.77 29.28
CA ILE A 269 4.61 -2.54 29.53
C ILE A 269 4.82 -1.91 30.90
N ASP A 270 4.04 -0.90 31.22
CA ASP A 270 4.12 -0.23 32.53
C ASP A 270 3.85 -1.18 33.70
N ASP A 271 2.84 -2.05 33.57
CA ASP A 271 2.50 -3.03 34.60
C ASP A 271 3.62 -4.07 34.78
N ILE A 272 4.19 -4.55 33.67
CA ILE A 272 5.28 -5.54 33.67
C ILE A 272 6.54 -4.97 34.30
N ASN A 273 6.88 -3.73 33.98
CA ASN A 273 8.09 -3.10 34.50
C ASN A 273 8.06 -2.84 36.00
N VAL A 274 6.85 -2.75 36.62
CA VAL A 274 6.71 -2.69 38.06
C VAL A 274 7.15 -3.97 38.76
N VAL A 275 6.98 -5.13 38.11
CA VAL A 275 7.33 -6.43 38.68
C VAL A 275 8.72 -6.94 38.28
N GLY A 276 9.56 -6.06 37.71
CA GLY A 276 11.00 -6.30 37.54
C GLY A 276 11.52 -6.48 36.14
N LYS A 277 10.69 -6.82 35.12
CA LYS A 277 11.11 -6.82 33.72
C LYS A 277 11.28 -5.40 33.20
N LYS A 278 12.20 -5.20 32.25
CA LYS A 278 12.45 -3.88 31.66
C LYS A 278 12.17 -3.94 30.16
N ILE A 279 11.04 -3.37 29.75
CA ILE A 279 10.65 -3.20 28.36
C ILE A 279 10.50 -1.72 28.06
N GLN A 280 10.98 -1.27 26.91
CA GLN A 280 10.82 0.10 26.41
C GLN A 280 10.17 0.09 25.05
N LEU A 281 9.32 1.09 24.76
CA LEU A 281 8.65 1.26 23.48
C LEU A 281 8.92 2.66 22.92
N ASP A 282 9.54 2.72 21.76
CA ASP A 282 9.71 3.93 20.99
C ASP A 282 8.66 4.00 19.89
N ILE A 283 7.97 5.14 19.77
CA ILE A 283 6.92 5.38 18.79
C ILE A 283 7.34 6.50 17.83
N TYR A 284 7.44 6.19 16.54
CA TYR A 284 7.71 7.14 15.47
C TYR A 284 6.47 7.28 14.58
N THR A 285 5.91 8.49 14.49
CA THR A 285 4.73 8.75 13.67
C THR A 285 4.75 10.16 13.10
N THR A 286 4.20 10.30 11.87
CA THR A 286 3.96 11.62 11.25
C THR A 286 2.60 12.21 11.63
N ASN A 287 1.78 11.47 12.38
CA ASN A 287 0.49 11.97 12.82
C ASN A 287 0.68 12.90 14.03
N HIS A 288 -0.09 13.99 14.04
CA HIS A 288 -0.25 14.80 15.23
C HIS A 288 -1.05 13.99 16.26
N ILE A 289 -0.53 13.87 17.47
CA ILE A 289 -1.20 13.25 18.62
C ILE A 289 -1.30 14.32 19.71
N ASP A 290 -2.48 14.46 20.28
CA ASP A 290 -2.73 15.44 21.34
C ASP A 290 -1.78 15.23 22.53
N GLU A 291 -1.24 16.31 23.08
CA GLU A 291 -0.24 16.25 24.16
C GLU A 291 -0.79 15.60 25.44
N GLU A 292 -2.08 15.73 25.72
CA GLU A 292 -2.73 15.04 26.83
C GLU A 292 -2.67 13.52 26.65
N ILE A 293 -2.92 13.04 25.43
CA ILE A 293 -2.85 11.61 25.07
C ILE A 293 -1.40 11.13 25.15
N LYS A 294 -0.44 11.88 24.58
CA LYS A 294 0.99 11.54 24.68
C LYS A 294 1.41 11.43 26.14
N SER A 295 1.10 12.43 26.93
CA SER A 295 1.44 12.47 28.37
C SER A 295 0.85 11.30 29.15
N SER A 296 -0.36 10.87 28.81
CA SER A 296 -1.00 9.71 29.46
C SER A 296 -0.26 8.40 29.18
N ILE A 297 0.27 8.22 27.96
CA ILE A 297 0.99 7.02 27.53
C ILE A 297 2.43 7.02 28.05
N THR A 298 3.09 8.19 28.07
CA THR A 298 4.52 8.31 28.42
C THR A 298 4.76 8.51 29.92
N ARG A 299 3.71 8.58 30.72
CA ARG A 299 3.73 8.98 32.16
C ARG A 299 4.77 8.25 33.00
N LYS A 300 5.01 6.97 32.76
CA LYS A 300 5.99 6.17 33.53
C LYS A 300 7.39 6.09 32.87
N GLY A 301 7.58 6.76 31.71
CA GLY A 301 8.86 6.83 31.02
C GLY A 301 9.28 5.58 30.23
N ASN A 302 8.41 4.55 30.21
CA ASN A 302 8.70 3.31 29.45
C ASN A 302 8.32 3.42 27.98
N VAL A 303 7.49 4.39 27.62
CA VAL A 303 7.07 4.68 26.25
C VAL A 303 7.51 6.08 25.87
N LYS A 304 8.07 6.24 24.67
CA LYS A 304 8.48 7.54 24.12
C LYS A 304 7.86 7.78 22.77
N PHE A 305 7.36 8.99 22.54
CA PHE A 305 7.06 9.49 21.20
C PHE A 305 8.28 10.24 20.68
N ASN A 306 8.78 9.82 19.54
CA ASN A 306 9.93 10.40 18.88
C ASN A 306 9.50 11.17 17.62
N GLU A 307 10.31 12.14 17.19
CA GLU A 307 10.10 12.83 15.93
C GLU A 307 10.20 11.87 14.74
N PRO A 308 9.42 12.10 13.68
CA PRO A 308 9.51 11.30 12.47
C PRO A 308 10.93 11.33 11.89
N VAL A 309 11.42 10.19 11.46
CA VAL A 309 12.71 10.09 10.78
C VAL A 309 12.56 9.98 9.27
N PRO A 310 13.52 10.48 8.48
CA PRO A 310 13.58 10.25 7.04
C PRO A 310 13.62 8.75 6.70
N TYR A 311 13.14 8.40 5.51
CA TYR A 311 12.99 6.99 5.11
C TYR A 311 14.30 6.20 5.13
N ASP A 312 15.41 6.82 4.76
CA ASP A 312 16.76 6.24 4.79
C ASP A 312 17.27 5.95 6.21
N MET A 313 16.73 6.62 7.23
CA MET A 313 17.07 6.39 8.63
C MET A 313 16.23 5.29 9.29
N VAL A 314 15.14 4.84 8.66
CA VAL A 314 14.22 3.83 9.23
C VAL A 314 14.96 2.53 9.58
N THR A 315 15.80 2.04 8.69
CA THR A 315 16.58 0.81 8.93
C THR A 315 17.47 0.95 10.14
N LYS A 316 18.18 2.09 10.27
CA LYS A 316 19.05 2.34 11.41
C LYS A 316 18.28 2.34 12.73
N VAL A 317 17.10 2.98 12.77
CA VAL A 317 16.26 2.95 13.97
C VAL A 317 15.82 1.53 14.30
N ILE A 318 15.41 0.73 13.31
CA ILE A 318 15.03 -0.66 13.53
C ILE A 318 16.21 -1.47 14.08
N ASP A 319 17.42 -1.26 13.57
CA ASP A 319 18.63 -1.98 14.01
C ASP A 319 18.98 -1.75 15.49
N GLU A 320 18.62 -0.59 16.04
CA GLU A 320 18.82 -0.22 17.45
C GLU A 320 17.81 -0.87 18.41
N HIS A 321 16.82 -1.62 17.90
CA HIS A 321 15.75 -2.26 18.68
C HIS A 321 15.76 -3.78 18.52
N ASP A 322 15.11 -4.47 19.45
CA ASP A 322 14.98 -5.94 19.46
C ASP A 322 13.70 -6.40 18.76
N VAL A 323 12.64 -5.60 18.88
CA VAL A 323 11.29 -5.93 18.42
C VAL A 323 10.69 -4.80 17.60
N VAL A 324 10.17 -5.14 16.43
CA VAL A 324 9.40 -4.21 15.60
C VAL A 324 7.91 -4.50 15.77
N VAL A 325 7.15 -3.48 16.17
CA VAL A 325 5.71 -3.62 16.44
C VAL A 325 4.91 -3.35 15.18
N TYR A 326 4.13 -4.32 14.73
CA TYR A 326 3.07 -4.17 13.74
C TYR A 326 1.73 -4.16 14.46
N ALA A 327 0.96 -3.08 14.35
CA ALA A 327 -0.30 -2.93 15.04
C ALA A 327 -1.46 -2.60 14.08
N GLU A 328 -2.56 -3.34 14.22
CA GLU A 328 -3.87 -3.05 13.66
C GLU A 328 -4.92 -3.01 14.76
N SER A 329 -5.96 -2.19 14.60
CA SER A 329 -7.00 -2.07 15.62
C SER A 329 -7.70 -3.40 15.89
N LEU A 330 -7.87 -3.74 17.16
CA LEU A 330 -8.70 -4.87 17.62
C LEU A 330 -10.20 -4.57 17.60
N ASN A 331 -10.58 -3.32 17.30
CA ASN A 331 -11.96 -2.93 17.17
C ASN A 331 -12.53 -3.43 15.82
N LYS A 332 -13.57 -4.27 15.90
CA LYS A 332 -14.23 -4.90 14.74
C LYS A 332 -14.67 -3.91 13.65
N GLN A 333 -14.96 -2.67 14.01
CA GLN A 333 -15.37 -1.67 13.03
C GLN A 333 -14.25 -1.29 12.03
N TYR A 334 -12.96 -1.52 12.37
CA TYR A 334 -11.82 -1.23 11.50
C TYR A 334 -11.22 -2.48 10.85
N GLU A 335 -11.69 -3.69 11.19
CA GLU A 335 -11.18 -4.95 10.63
C GLU A 335 -11.22 -4.97 9.10
N TYR A 336 -12.25 -4.33 8.50
CA TYR A 336 -12.41 -4.27 7.05
C TYR A 336 -11.24 -3.57 6.33
N VAL A 337 -10.52 -2.68 7.00
CA VAL A 337 -9.42 -1.89 6.42
C VAL A 337 -8.26 -2.79 6.02
N ALA A 338 -7.90 -3.74 6.88
CA ALA A 338 -6.76 -4.63 6.67
C ALA A 338 -7.17 -6.07 6.30
N ARG A 339 -8.48 -6.33 6.09
CA ARG A 339 -9.00 -7.69 5.93
C ARG A 339 -8.30 -8.50 4.83
N LEU A 340 -8.08 -7.90 3.67
CA LEU A 340 -7.37 -8.51 2.54
C LEU A 340 -6.08 -7.79 2.16
N SER A 341 -5.90 -6.56 2.64
CA SER A 341 -4.70 -5.74 2.36
C SER A 341 -3.47 -6.29 3.10
N PHE A 342 -2.29 -5.98 2.59
CA PHE A 342 -1.03 -6.39 3.19
C PHE A 342 -0.08 -5.20 3.27
N SER A 343 0.37 -4.87 4.47
CA SER A 343 1.27 -3.75 4.66
C SER A 343 2.66 -4.05 4.09
N THR A 344 3.14 -3.21 3.20
CA THR A 344 4.50 -3.34 2.65
C THR A 344 5.61 -3.20 3.69
N LYS A 345 5.31 -2.65 4.87
CA LYS A 345 6.25 -2.60 6.00
C LYS A 345 6.59 -3.98 6.55
N ILE A 346 5.66 -4.94 6.45
CA ILE A 346 5.91 -6.31 6.92
C ILE A 346 7.13 -6.89 6.21
N THR A 347 7.27 -6.66 4.90
CA THR A 347 8.43 -7.15 4.16
C THR A 347 9.74 -6.52 4.64
N ASP A 348 9.72 -5.22 4.97
CA ASP A 348 10.88 -4.52 5.55
C ASP A 348 11.19 -5.04 6.96
N TYR A 349 10.16 -5.27 7.79
CA TYR A 349 10.32 -5.78 9.16
C TYR A 349 10.89 -7.20 9.19
N LEU A 350 10.37 -8.10 8.35
CA LEU A 350 10.92 -9.45 8.21
C LEU A 350 12.38 -9.42 7.76
N ALA A 351 12.72 -8.53 6.83
CA ALA A 351 14.08 -8.41 6.30
C ALA A 351 15.08 -7.74 7.25
N SER A 352 14.61 -7.11 8.31
CA SER A 352 15.48 -6.48 9.30
C SER A 352 16.19 -7.50 10.20
N GLY A 353 15.71 -8.74 10.26
CA GLY A 353 16.21 -9.75 11.20
C GLY A 353 15.86 -9.43 12.67
N LYS A 354 14.89 -8.54 12.90
CA LYS A 354 14.33 -8.27 14.23
C LYS A 354 13.01 -9.01 14.41
N CYS A 355 12.67 -9.32 15.67
CA CYS A 355 11.41 -9.97 15.96
C CYS A 355 10.24 -9.06 15.61
N VAL A 356 9.25 -9.58 14.89
CA VAL A 356 8.01 -8.86 14.64
C VAL A 356 6.99 -9.24 15.72
N LEU A 357 6.53 -8.25 16.49
CA LEU A 357 5.36 -8.38 17.37
C LEU A 357 4.15 -7.84 16.62
N ALA A 358 3.28 -8.72 16.17
CA ALA A 358 2.07 -8.38 15.44
C ALA A 358 0.85 -8.40 16.36
N ILE A 359 0.14 -7.27 16.45
CA ILE A 359 -1.07 -7.09 17.27
C ILE A 359 -2.22 -6.73 16.35
N GLY A 360 -3.29 -7.52 16.35
CA GLY A 360 -4.45 -7.25 15.50
C GLY A 360 -5.47 -8.38 15.42
N PRO A 361 -6.61 -8.16 14.74
CA PRO A 361 -7.67 -9.16 14.61
C PRO A 361 -7.20 -10.42 13.88
N LYS A 362 -7.61 -11.59 14.36
CA LYS A 362 -7.23 -12.90 13.80
C LYS A 362 -7.53 -13.03 12.29
N ASN A 363 -8.62 -12.40 11.83
CA ASN A 363 -9.19 -12.64 10.49
C ASN A 363 -8.73 -11.62 9.44
N ILE A 364 -7.59 -10.96 9.63
CA ILE A 364 -7.02 -10.06 8.63
C ILE A 364 -5.78 -10.68 7.96
N ALA A 365 -5.57 -10.36 6.70
CA ALA A 365 -4.53 -10.97 5.89
C ALA A 365 -3.11 -10.91 6.51
N PRO A 366 -2.65 -9.78 7.08
CA PRO A 366 -1.34 -9.71 7.71
C PRO A 366 -1.17 -10.68 8.88
N MET A 367 -2.18 -10.78 9.76
CA MET A 367 -2.12 -11.64 10.95
C MET A 367 -2.16 -13.11 10.57
N GLU A 368 -3.04 -13.49 9.63
CA GLU A 368 -3.10 -14.86 9.12
C GLU A 368 -1.78 -15.26 8.44
N TYR A 369 -1.20 -14.36 7.64
CA TYR A 369 0.07 -14.61 6.96
C TYR A 369 1.21 -14.86 7.96
N LEU A 370 1.42 -13.92 8.88
CA LEU A 370 2.50 -14.00 9.87
C LEU A 370 2.36 -15.25 10.78
N LYS A 371 1.13 -15.60 11.11
CA LYS A 371 0.84 -16.80 11.90
C LYS A 371 1.08 -18.10 11.12
N ASN A 372 0.60 -18.18 9.88
CA ASN A 372 0.71 -19.38 9.05
C ASN A 372 2.15 -19.67 8.63
N GLU A 373 2.95 -18.62 8.41
CA GLU A 373 4.38 -18.73 8.09
C GLU A 373 5.25 -18.87 9.36
N ASP A 374 4.65 -18.86 10.56
CA ASP A 374 5.36 -18.87 11.85
C ASP A 374 6.49 -17.82 11.92
N ALA A 375 6.19 -16.60 11.44
CA ALA A 375 7.18 -15.55 11.16
C ALA A 375 7.20 -14.41 12.16
N ALA A 376 6.32 -14.41 13.16
CA ALA A 376 6.15 -13.33 14.13
C ALA A 376 5.50 -13.84 15.44
N ILE A 377 5.69 -13.11 16.52
CA ILE A 377 4.84 -13.24 17.71
C ILE A 377 3.51 -12.57 17.40
N VAL A 378 2.41 -13.34 17.34
CA VAL A 378 1.10 -12.86 16.90
C VAL A 378 0.13 -12.84 18.06
N ALA A 379 -0.34 -11.64 18.45
CA ALA A 379 -1.34 -11.43 19.49
C ALA A 379 -2.67 -10.96 18.88
N ASN A 380 -3.74 -11.73 19.05
CA ASN A 380 -5.07 -11.41 18.55
C ASN A 380 -6.01 -10.81 19.63
N SER A 381 -5.48 -10.64 20.84
CA SER A 381 -6.12 -9.97 21.98
C SER A 381 -5.09 -9.38 22.93
N TYR A 382 -5.53 -8.47 23.78
CA TYR A 382 -4.66 -7.90 24.84
C TYR A 382 -4.24 -8.94 25.87
N ASP A 383 -5.06 -9.97 26.13
CA ASP A 383 -4.70 -11.07 27.03
C ASP A 383 -3.59 -11.95 26.43
N GLU A 384 -3.63 -12.21 25.11
CA GLU A 384 -2.55 -12.89 24.42
C GLU A 384 -1.26 -12.07 24.45
N LEU A 385 -1.37 -10.76 24.16
CA LEU A 385 -0.26 -9.82 24.22
C LEU A 385 0.39 -9.83 25.60
N ARG A 386 -0.41 -9.68 26.67
CA ARG A 386 0.07 -9.71 28.06
C ARG A 386 0.77 -11.03 28.39
N ARG A 387 0.21 -12.17 28.01
CA ARG A 387 0.82 -13.49 28.26
C ARG A 387 2.19 -13.62 27.60
N PHE A 388 2.36 -13.15 26.35
CA PHE A 388 3.67 -13.17 25.71
C PHE A 388 4.68 -12.27 26.43
N LEU A 389 4.29 -11.06 26.78
CA LEU A 389 5.22 -10.08 27.37
C LEU A 389 5.62 -10.42 28.81
N VAL A 390 4.75 -11.08 29.58
CA VAL A 390 5.03 -11.52 30.96
C VAL A 390 5.90 -12.78 30.98
N GLY A 391 5.83 -13.63 29.97
CA GLY A 391 6.51 -14.93 29.93
C GLY A 391 8.02 -14.83 30.14
N ASP A 392 8.59 -15.72 31.00
CA ASP A 392 10.04 -15.70 31.30
C ASP A 392 10.93 -16.04 30.11
N ASN A 393 10.37 -16.70 29.12
CA ASN A 393 11.03 -17.05 27.87
C ASN A 393 10.96 -15.96 26.77
N LEU A 394 10.47 -14.76 27.10
CA LEU A 394 10.32 -13.67 26.13
C LEU A 394 11.62 -13.37 25.34
N PRO A 395 12.81 -13.24 25.96
CA PRO A 395 14.05 -13.05 25.21
C PRO A 395 14.34 -14.16 24.20
N VAL A 396 14.13 -15.43 24.61
CA VAL A 396 14.33 -16.59 23.73
C VAL A 396 13.34 -16.59 22.56
N LEU A 397 12.07 -16.24 22.80
CA LEU A 397 11.06 -16.11 21.75
C LEU A 397 11.42 -14.99 20.77
N ILE A 398 11.92 -13.85 21.26
CA ILE A 398 12.37 -12.74 20.39
C ILE A 398 13.52 -13.20 19.49
N GLU A 399 14.53 -13.89 20.05
CA GLU A 399 15.65 -14.42 19.27
C GLU A 399 15.18 -15.45 18.21
N GLU A 400 14.26 -16.33 18.57
CA GLU A 400 13.69 -17.36 17.70
C GLU A 400 12.89 -16.72 16.55
N TYR A 401 11.95 -15.82 16.86
CA TYR A 401 11.10 -15.20 15.86
C TYR A 401 11.83 -14.16 15.00
N SER A 402 12.94 -13.60 15.46
CA SER A 402 13.80 -12.77 14.61
C SER A 402 14.39 -13.60 13.46
N MET A 403 14.86 -14.81 13.76
CA MET A 403 15.41 -15.75 12.77
C MET A 403 14.31 -16.25 11.83
N LYS A 404 13.20 -16.76 12.38
CA LYS A 404 12.05 -17.27 11.60
C LYS A 404 11.50 -16.20 10.65
N GLY A 405 11.34 -14.96 11.14
CA GLY A 405 10.90 -13.81 10.36
C GLY A 405 11.82 -13.51 9.19
N PHE A 406 13.14 -13.47 9.43
CA PHE A 406 14.13 -13.22 8.38
C PHE A 406 14.06 -14.28 7.26
N TYR A 407 14.03 -15.56 7.61
CA TYR A 407 13.96 -16.64 6.62
C TYR A 407 12.60 -16.72 5.90
N CYS A 408 11.51 -16.35 6.57
CA CYS A 408 10.22 -16.16 5.91
C CYS A 408 10.29 -15.03 4.86
N GLY A 409 10.89 -13.90 5.23
CA GLY A 409 11.09 -12.79 4.29
C GLY A 409 11.96 -13.18 3.10
N LEU A 410 13.08 -13.86 3.33
CA LEU A 410 13.96 -14.38 2.28
C LEU A 410 13.25 -15.34 1.33
N LYS A 411 12.41 -16.24 1.86
CA LYS A 411 11.65 -17.23 1.08
C LYS A 411 10.54 -16.59 0.25
N ASN A 412 9.77 -15.65 0.83
CA ASN A 412 8.51 -15.21 0.24
C ASN A 412 8.58 -13.81 -0.39
N HIS A 413 9.58 -13.00 -0.03
CA HIS A 413 9.70 -11.59 -0.43
C HIS A 413 11.04 -11.26 -1.07
N ASN A 414 11.79 -12.25 -1.54
CA ASN A 414 13.05 -12.02 -2.24
C ASN A 414 12.78 -11.29 -3.55
N LYS A 415 13.42 -10.12 -3.69
CA LYS A 415 13.29 -9.25 -4.86
C LYS A 415 13.60 -9.96 -6.16
N LYS A 416 14.66 -10.79 -6.15
CA LYS A 416 15.12 -11.54 -7.32
C LYS A 416 14.06 -12.51 -7.85
N ASP A 417 13.35 -13.19 -6.96
CA ASP A 417 12.30 -14.14 -7.33
C ASP A 417 11.04 -13.42 -7.78
N ILE A 418 10.68 -12.32 -7.12
CA ILE A 418 9.55 -11.46 -7.52
C ILE A 418 9.79 -10.87 -8.91
N ASP A 419 10.96 -10.31 -9.17
CA ASP A 419 11.32 -9.72 -10.46
C ASP A 419 11.29 -10.77 -11.58
N LYS A 420 11.80 -11.96 -11.31
CA LYS A 420 11.75 -13.09 -12.22
C LYS A 420 10.30 -13.46 -12.54
N MET A 421 9.46 -13.62 -11.52
CA MET A 421 8.04 -13.96 -11.69
C MET A 421 7.30 -12.90 -12.50
N VAL A 422 7.52 -11.60 -12.22
CA VAL A 422 6.91 -10.50 -12.98
C VAL A 422 7.39 -10.53 -14.44
N ALA A 423 8.70 -10.60 -14.68
CA ALA A 423 9.28 -10.60 -16.02
C ALA A 423 8.78 -11.79 -16.87
N GLU A 424 8.74 -12.98 -16.32
CA GLU A 424 8.23 -14.19 -16.98
C GLU A 424 6.74 -14.05 -17.29
N THR A 425 5.95 -13.52 -16.34
CA THR A 425 4.52 -13.30 -16.56
C THR A 425 4.28 -12.30 -17.68
N MET A 426 5.01 -11.18 -17.72
CA MET A 426 4.85 -10.19 -18.77
C MET A 426 5.24 -10.74 -20.15
N ARG A 427 6.32 -11.52 -20.24
CA ARG A 427 6.71 -12.16 -21.49
C ARG A 427 5.66 -13.16 -22.00
N THR A 428 5.13 -13.99 -21.11
CA THR A 428 4.08 -14.96 -21.45
C THR A 428 2.85 -14.28 -22.02
N ILE A 429 2.42 -13.16 -21.41
CA ILE A 429 1.23 -12.41 -21.87
C ILE A 429 1.41 -11.84 -23.26
N VAL A 430 2.62 -11.38 -23.63
CA VAL A 430 2.88 -10.81 -24.96
C VAL A 430 3.06 -11.90 -26.03
N SER A 431 3.44 -13.12 -25.60
CA SER A 431 3.67 -14.25 -26.52
C SER A 431 2.37 -14.95 -26.97
N ILE A 432 1.25 -14.65 -26.32
CA ILE A 432 -0.09 -15.14 -26.62
C ILE A 432 -0.80 -14.18 -27.59
#